data_bb459bdc8e044d2c617188308609a0bb
#
_entry.id   bb459bdc8e044d2c617188308609a0bb
#
_cell.length_a   1.000
_cell.length_b   1.000
_cell.length_c   1.000
_cell.angle_alpha   90.00
_cell.angle_beta   90.00
_cell.angle_gamma   90.00
#
_symmetry.space_group_name_H-M   'P 1'
#
loop_
_entity.id
_entity.type
_entity.pdbx_description
1 polymer ?
#
loop_
_entity_poly.entity_id
_entity_poly.type
_entity_poly.pdbx_seq_one_letter_code
_entity_poly.pdbx_strand_id
1 'polypeptide(L)'
;MTGPVTVFLTEAFLPLSHEIGKFGAMYRAEAEAMFGLEFVQAAVARKVCIATETDYGAVLHLAHKGRRMIGLTSSFQPRAENLENAVCSRDAHNNIVEAGYSVEAVERQRRASIVCTRAGTRVLALAQAKGFNRTVTRRNYSNWIESGEYGELHLYSYLSTTETMEFGMLMLHSKNPNALAIDPAKLLLYSLKPWPEAHRAETPGADTSPQLD
;
A
#
# COMPACT_ATOMS: atom_id res chain seq x y z
N MET A 1 -2.03 43.81 -11.02
CA MET A 1 -0.73 43.13 -10.83
C MET A 1 -0.89 41.98 -9.85
N THR A 2 -1.29 40.80 -10.33
CA THR A 2 -1.55 39.62 -9.49
C THR A 2 -0.96 38.35 -10.16
N GLY A 3 0.35 38.37 -10.43
CA GLY A 3 0.98 37.34 -11.19
C GLY A 3 1.89 36.33 -10.45
N PRO A 4 2.65 36.66 -9.41
CA PRO A 4 3.63 35.71 -8.87
C PRO A 4 3.18 34.86 -7.70
N VAL A 5 2.23 35.29 -6.89
CA VAL A 5 1.90 34.66 -5.58
C VAL A 5 1.23 33.26 -5.75
N THR A 6 0.49 33.03 -6.82
CA THR A 6 -0.27 31.80 -7.00
C THR A 6 0.64 30.62 -7.41
N VAL A 7 1.73 30.85 -8.11
CA VAL A 7 2.66 29.80 -8.57
C VAL A 7 3.45 29.25 -7.40
N PHE A 8 4.02 30.11 -6.56
CA PHE A 8 4.81 29.67 -5.38
C PHE A 8 4.00 28.86 -4.36
N LEU A 9 2.73 29.20 -4.14
CA LEU A 9 1.87 28.47 -3.21
C LEU A 9 1.50 27.06 -3.70
N THR A 10 1.59 26.79 -4.99
CA THR A 10 1.29 25.48 -5.56
C THR A 10 2.50 24.55 -5.44
N GLU A 11 3.70 25.07 -5.67
CA GLU A 11 4.95 24.29 -5.56
C GLU A 11 5.22 23.79 -4.13
N ALA A 12 4.72 24.48 -3.11
CA ALA A 12 4.81 24.02 -1.72
C ALA A 12 4.21 22.63 -1.51
N PHE A 13 3.22 22.19 -2.32
CA PHE A 13 2.60 20.87 -2.22
C PHE A 13 3.29 19.78 -3.05
N LEU A 14 4.37 20.08 -3.74
CA LEU A 14 5.13 19.09 -4.53
C LEU A 14 5.58 17.87 -3.71
N PRO A 15 6.18 18.03 -2.49
CA PRO A 15 6.61 16.88 -1.71
C PRO A 15 5.45 15.93 -1.37
N LEU A 16 4.32 16.45 -0.89
CA LEU A 16 3.12 15.65 -0.62
C LEU A 16 2.60 14.98 -1.90
N SER A 17 2.59 15.71 -3.03
CA SER A 17 2.12 15.18 -4.31
C SER A 17 3.01 14.04 -4.81
N HIS A 18 4.31 14.12 -4.63
CA HIS A 18 5.24 13.04 -4.96
C HIS A 18 5.03 11.83 -4.07
N GLU A 19 4.88 12.01 -2.76
CA GLU A 19 4.64 10.91 -1.82
C GLU A 19 3.34 10.18 -2.11
N ILE A 20 2.23 10.89 -2.32
CA ILE A 20 0.98 10.27 -2.75
C ILE A 20 1.16 9.63 -4.13
N GLY A 21 1.86 10.34 -5.02
CA GLY A 21 2.13 9.91 -6.38
C GLY A 21 2.86 8.57 -6.48
N LYS A 22 3.70 8.23 -5.54
CA LYS A 22 4.52 7.03 -5.52
C LYS A 22 3.69 5.73 -5.54
N PHE A 23 2.62 5.66 -4.76
CA PHE A 23 1.71 4.51 -4.70
C PHE A 23 0.32 4.79 -5.26
N GLY A 24 -0.09 6.05 -5.34
CA GLY A 24 -1.41 6.49 -5.82
C GLY A 24 -2.33 6.96 -4.70
N ALA A 25 -2.10 6.54 -3.47
CA ALA A 25 -2.77 7.01 -2.27
C ALA A 25 -1.85 6.96 -1.06
N MET A 26 -2.27 7.64 0.03
CA MET A 26 -1.59 7.70 1.31
C MET A 26 -2.64 7.88 2.41
N TYR A 27 -2.48 7.30 3.58
CA TYR A 27 -3.39 7.58 4.68
C TYR A 27 -3.35 9.06 5.07
N ARG A 28 -4.51 9.62 5.35
CA ARG A 28 -4.61 11.03 5.76
C ARG A 28 -3.84 11.27 7.06
N ALA A 29 -3.98 10.39 8.04
CA ALA A 29 -3.27 10.49 9.31
C ALA A 29 -1.74 10.40 9.14
N GLU A 30 -1.26 9.56 8.22
CA GLU A 30 0.17 9.48 7.87
C GLU A 30 0.66 10.79 7.24
N ALA A 31 -0.10 11.35 6.29
CA ALA A 31 0.21 12.64 5.68
C ALA A 31 0.24 13.77 6.72
N GLU A 32 -0.72 13.78 7.66
CA GLU A 32 -0.76 14.75 8.75
C GLU A 32 0.43 14.61 9.69
N ALA A 33 0.86 13.39 9.98
CA ALA A 33 2.07 13.14 10.78
C ALA A 33 3.35 13.61 10.07
N MET A 34 3.46 13.43 8.74
CA MET A 34 4.64 13.81 7.97
C MET A 34 4.71 15.31 7.63
N PHE A 35 3.59 15.93 7.29
CA PHE A 35 3.53 17.28 6.72
C PHE A 35 2.82 18.29 7.60
N GLY A 36 2.15 17.86 8.67
CA GLY A 36 1.35 18.68 9.56
C GLY A 36 -0.11 18.81 9.10
N LEU A 37 -1.02 18.87 10.09
CA LEU A 37 -2.47 18.93 9.91
C LEU A 37 -2.91 20.11 9.01
N GLU A 38 -2.42 21.32 9.30
CA GLU A 38 -2.81 22.53 8.56
C GLU A 38 -2.37 22.47 7.10
N PHE A 39 -1.20 21.91 6.85
CA PHE A 39 -0.68 21.74 5.49
C PHE A 39 -1.54 20.77 4.67
N VAL A 40 -1.92 19.65 5.26
CA VAL A 40 -2.80 18.67 4.61
C VAL A 40 -4.19 19.23 4.37
N GLN A 41 -4.76 19.95 5.35
CA GLN A 41 -6.04 20.65 5.18
C GLN A 41 -5.99 21.66 4.05
N ALA A 42 -4.92 22.45 3.95
CA ALA A 42 -4.71 23.41 2.87
C ALA A 42 -4.58 22.73 1.50
N ALA A 43 -3.92 21.56 1.42
CA ALA A 43 -3.81 20.79 0.18
C ALA A 43 -5.17 20.28 -0.31
N VAL A 44 -6.03 19.80 0.60
CA VAL A 44 -7.40 19.37 0.30
C VAL A 44 -8.26 20.57 -0.11
N ALA A 45 -8.26 21.67 0.67
CA ALA A 45 -9.04 22.86 0.36
C ALA A 45 -8.68 23.48 -1.00
N ARG A 46 -7.42 23.39 -1.41
CA ARG A 46 -6.91 23.87 -2.72
C ARG A 46 -7.06 22.85 -3.85
N LYS A 47 -7.72 21.72 -3.60
CA LYS A 47 -7.94 20.65 -4.58
C LYS A 47 -6.63 20.11 -5.19
N VAL A 48 -5.57 20.06 -4.39
CA VAL A 48 -4.35 19.32 -4.73
C VAL A 48 -4.57 17.83 -4.46
N CYS A 49 -5.22 17.51 -3.33
CA CYS A 49 -5.62 16.17 -2.94
C CYS A 49 -7.12 16.10 -2.70
N ILE A 50 -7.65 14.87 -2.73
CA ILE A 50 -9.01 14.53 -2.33
C ILE A 50 -8.89 13.54 -1.17
N ALA A 51 -9.66 13.75 -0.11
CA ALA A 51 -9.82 12.79 0.97
C ALA A 51 -11.00 11.87 0.65
N THR A 52 -10.81 10.57 0.81
CA THR A 52 -11.84 9.54 0.58
C THR A 52 -11.84 8.57 1.75
N GLU A 53 -13.02 8.27 2.30
CA GLU A 53 -13.16 7.24 3.32
C GLU A 53 -13.06 5.85 2.69
N THR A 54 -12.37 4.94 3.37
CA THR A 54 -12.22 3.52 3.01
C THR A 54 -12.48 2.65 4.22
N ASP A 55 -12.56 1.33 4.03
CA ASP A 55 -12.72 0.36 5.13
C ASP A 55 -11.54 0.40 6.13
N TYR A 56 -10.41 0.96 5.72
CA TYR A 56 -9.18 1.04 6.52
C TYR A 56 -8.86 2.47 7.00
N GLY A 57 -9.78 3.41 6.83
CA GLY A 57 -9.66 4.81 7.25
C GLY A 57 -9.60 5.80 6.09
N ALA A 58 -9.48 7.08 6.44
CA ALA A 58 -9.41 8.16 5.47
C ALA A 58 -8.09 8.14 4.70
N VAL A 59 -8.16 8.16 3.37
CA VAL A 59 -6.99 8.21 2.48
C VAL A 59 -7.00 9.47 1.62
N LEU A 60 -5.82 9.96 1.29
CA LEU A 60 -5.60 11.04 0.33
C LEU A 60 -5.16 10.45 -1.00
N HIS A 61 -5.74 10.94 -2.08
CA HIS A 61 -5.26 10.71 -3.42
C HIS A 61 -5.18 12.02 -4.19
N LEU A 62 -4.38 12.05 -5.27
CA LEU A 62 -4.17 13.29 -6.01
C LEU A 62 -5.41 13.68 -6.81
N ALA A 63 -5.89 14.90 -6.62
CA ALA A 63 -6.82 15.57 -7.52
C ALA A 63 -6.12 15.91 -8.85
N HIS A 64 -6.88 16.39 -9.84
CA HIS A 64 -6.32 16.77 -11.15
C HIS A 64 -5.14 17.73 -11.05
N LYS A 65 -5.24 18.75 -10.17
CA LYS A 65 -4.19 19.74 -9.94
C LYS A 65 -2.91 19.08 -9.40
N GLY A 66 -3.00 18.25 -8.37
CA GLY A 66 -1.84 17.56 -7.79
C GLY A 66 -1.18 16.58 -8.79
N ARG A 67 -1.98 15.92 -9.61
CA ARG A 67 -1.46 15.04 -10.68
C ARG A 67 -0.64 15.79 -11.71
N ARG A 68 -1.14 16.93 -12.17
CA ARG A 68 -0.42 17.79 -13.13
C ARG A 68 0.91 18.28 -12.57
N MET A 69 0.98 18.56 -11.27
CA MET A 69 2.21 19.04 -10.62
C MET A 69 3.35 18.01 -10.72
N ILE A 70 3.04 16.72 -10.73
CA ILE A 70 4.02 15.63 -10.84
C ILE A 70 4.01 14.95 -12.22
N GLY A 71 3.47 15.62 -13.24
CA GLY A 71 3.48 15.14 -14.63
C GLY A 71 2.53 13.98 -14.93
N LEU A 72 1.54 13.68 -14.08
CA LEU A 72 0.55 12.65 -14.33
C LEU A 72 -0.64 13.22 -15.12
N THR A 73 -0.86 12.72 -16.33
CA THR A 73 -1.89 13.22 -17.25
C THR A 73 -3.26 12.54 -17.14
N SER A 74 -3.34 11.39 -16.44
CA SER A 74 -4.60 10.64 -16.31
C SER A 74 -5.65 11.41 -15.52
N SER A 75 -6.89 11.48 -16.05
CA SER A 75 -8.06 12.06 -15.39
C SER A 75 -8.83 11.05 -14.51
N PHE A 76 -8.31 9.85 -14.35
CA PHE A 76 -8.98 8.75 -13.67
C PHE A 76 -9.15 9.03 -12.18
N GLN A 77 -10.40 8.96 -11.70
CA GLN A 77 -10.73 8.94 -10.29
C GLN A 77 -10.75 7.48 -9.80
N PRO A 78 -9.84 7.10 -8.90
CA PRO A 78 -9.77 5.72 -8.44
C PRO A 78 -11.02 5.33 -7.64
N ARG A 79 -11.45 4.07 -7.76
CA ARG A 79 -12.46 3.47 -6.88
C ARG A 79 -11.85 3.24 -5.49
N ALA A 80 -12.71 3.15 -4.46
CA ALA A 80 -12.26 2.90 -3.07
C ALA A 80 -11.33 1.69 -2.98
N GLU A 81 -11.67 0.56 -3.59
CA GLU A 81 -10.84 -0.64 -3.64
C GLU A 81 -9.41 -0.37 -4.20
N ASN A 82 -9.30 0.48 -5.22
CA ASN A 82 -7.98 0.83 -5.77
C ASN A 82 -7.17 1.70 -4.80
N LEU A 83 -7.84 2.53 -4.01
CA LEU A 83 -7.21 3.35 -2.97
C LEU A 83 -6.73 2.47 -1.81
N GLU A 84 -7.55 1.50 -1.39
CA GLU A 84 -7.21 0.51 -0.37
C GLU A 84 -5.98 -0.32 -0.78
N ASN A 85 -5.95 -0.79 -2.02
CA ASN A 85 -4.78 -1.51 -2.54
C ASN A 85 -3.54 -0.62 -2.65
N ALA A 86 -3.70 0.67 -2.96
CA ALA A 86 -2.60 1.61 -3.03
C ALA A 86 -1.95 1.86 -1.66
N VAL A 87 -2.76 2.04 -0.60
CA VAL A 87 -2.22 2.20 0.77
C VAL A 87 -1.67 0.89 1.31
N CYS A 88 -2.27 -0.26 1.00
CA CYS A 88 -1.71 -1.56 1.32
C CYS A 88 -0.33 -1.77 0.65
N SER A 89 -0.16 -1.31 -0.59
CA SER A 89 1.15 -1.35 -1.28
C SER A 89 2.18 -0.44 -0.62
N ARG A 90 1.74 0.70 -0.07
CA ARG A 90 2.60 1.61 0.68
C ARG A 90 3.05 0.97 1.99
N ASP A 91 2.14 0.37 2.75
CA ASP A 91 2.46 -0.34 4.00
C ASP A 91 3.37 -1.55 3.74
N ALA A 92 3.12 -2.30 2.66
CA ALA A 92 4.00 -3.38 2.23
C ALA A 92 5.41 -2.89 1.89
N HIS A 93 5.53 -1.75 1.19
CA HIS A 93 6.83 -1.15 0.91
C HIS A 93 7.59 -0.78 2.19
N ASN A 94 6.91 -0.16 3.15
CA ASN A 94 7.53 0.20 4.43
C ASN A 94 8.01 -1.05 5.17
N ASN A 95 7.18 -2.09 5.25
CA ASN A 95 7.55 -3.37 5.85
C ASN A 95 8.75 -4.04 5.15
N ILE A 96 8.81 -3.99 3.81
CA ILE A 96 9.93 -4.49 3.02
C ILE A 96 11.23 -3.75 3.36
N VAL A 97 11.17 -2.42 3.44
CA VAL A 97 12.33 -1.58 3.79
C VAL A 97 12.80 -1.85 5.23
N GLU A 98 11.87 -1.90 6.19
CA GLU A 98 12.15 -2.23 7.60
C GLU A 98 12.77 -3.62 7.77
N ALA A 99 12.34 -4.59 6.95
CA ALA A 99 12.92 -5.94 6.91
C ALA A 99 14.31 -6.02 6.25
N GLY A 100 14.86 -4.88 5.80
CA GLY A 100 16.21 -4.78 5.23
C GLY A 100 16.34 -5.21 3.78
N TYR A 101 15.24 -5.18 3.00
CA TYR A 101 15.30 -5.37 1.54
C TYR A 101 15.67 -4.06 0.84
N SER A 102 16.44 -4.17 -0.24
CA SER A 102 16.70 -3.07 -1.19
C SER A 102 15.59 -3.03 -2.23
N VAL A 103 14.81 -1.96 -2.26
CA VAL A 103 13.76 -1.75 -3.28
C VAL A 103 14.38 -1.28 -4.58
N GLU A 104 14.18 -2.03 -5.66
CA GLU A 104 14.67 -1.71 -7.02
C GLU A 104 13.65 -0.86 -7.77
N ALA A 105 12.36 -1.22 -7.70
CA ALA A 105 11.30 -0.55 -8.41
C ALA A 105 9.95 -0.69 -7.72
N VAL A 106 9.08 0.31 -7.93
CA VAL A 106 7.64 0.26 -7.62
C VAL A 106 6.91 0.46 -8.94
N GLU A 107 6.34 -0.63 -9.48
CA GLU A 107 5.67 -0.64 -10.77
C GLU A 107 4.18 -0.36 -10.64
N ARG A 108 3.76 0.89 -10.74
CA ARG A 108 2.35 1.30 -10.62
C ARG A 108 1.43 0.67 -11.67
N GLN A 109 1.93 0.43 -12.88
CA GLN A 109 1.12 -0.10 -13.99
C GLN A 109 0.74 -1.57 -13.80
N ARG A 110 1.50 -2.33 -13.01
CA ARG A 110 1.27 -3.75 -12.72
C ARG A 110 0.66 -3.96 -11.33
N ARG A 111 -0.38 -3.22 -10.96
CA ARG A 111 -1.06 -3.32 -9.65
C ARG A 111 -0.13 -3.02 -8.47
N ALA A 112 0.71 -1.99 -8.62
CA ALA A 112 1.68 -1.56 -7.61
C ALA A 112 2.56 -2.72 -7.11
N SER A 113 3.12 -3.52 -8.02
CA SER A 113 4.13 -4.50 -7.65
C SER A 113 5.42 -3.81 -7.21
N ILE A 114 6.05 -4.37 -6.18
CA ILE A 114 7.32 -3.91 -5.66
C ILE A 114 8.37 -4.96 -6.00
N VAL A 115 9.42 -4.53 -6.68
CA VAL A 115 10.60 -5.37 -6.94
C VAL A 115 11.67 -5.01 -5.93
N CYS A 116 12.15 -6.00 -5.20
CA CYS A 116 13.19 -5.81 -4.20
C CYS A 116 14.18 -6.98 -4.16
N THR A 117 15.31 -6.76 -3.52
CA THR A 117 16.39 -7.76 -3.42
C THR A 117 16.86 -7.88 -1.99
N ARG A 118 17.12 -9.10 -1.53
CA ARG A 118 17.78 -9.40 -0.25
C ARG A 118 18.73 -10.57 -0.41
N ALA A 119 19.97 -10.40 0.05
CA ALA A 119 21.02 -11.44 -0.01
C ALA A 119 21.18 -12.06 -1.42
N GLY A 120 21.02 -11.26 -2.48
CA GLY A 120 21.13 -11.71 -3.87
C GLY A 120 19.87 -12.37 -4.44
N THR A 121 18.83 -12.60 -3.64
CA THR A 121 17.54 -13.11 -4.11
C THR A 121 16.65 -11.96 -4.54
N ARG A 122 16.19 -11.99 -5.78
CA ARG A 122 15.25 -11.01 -6.33
C ARG A 122 13.83 -11.43 -6.02
N VAL A 123 13.05 -10.53 -5.43
CA VAL A 123 11.71 -10.77 -4.90
C VAL A 123 10.70 -9.92 -5.64
N LEU A 124 9.57 -10.53 -6.01
CA LEU A 124 8.39 -9.81 -6.46
C LEU A 124 7.39 -9.73 -5.29
N ALA A 125 7.08 -8.53 -4.83
CA ALA A 125 6.08 -8.31 -3.81
C ALA A 125 4.80 -7.70 -4.41
N LEU A 126 3.66 -8.28 -4.07
CA LEU A 126 2.33 -7.81 -4.45
C LEU A 126 1.54 -7.48 -3.20
N ALA A 127 0.72 -6.41 -3.25
CA ALA A 127 -0.13 -6.01 -2.14
C ALA A 127 -1.58 -5.84 -2.58
N GLN A 128 -2.51 -6.42 -1.81
CA GLN A 128 -3.96 -6.27 -2.00
C GLN A 128 -4.64 -6.24 -0.64
N ALA A 129 -5.36 -5.17 -0.34
CA ALA A 129 -5.96 -4.94 0.97
C ALA A 129 -6.89 -6.09 1.43
N LYS A 130 -7.76 -6.56 0.55
CA LYS A 130 -8.77 -7.61 0.83
C LYS A 130 -8.32 -9.03 0.43
N GLY A 131 -7.00 -9.21 0.23
CA GLY A 131 -6.41 -10.51 -0.13
C GLY A 131 -6.40 -10.82 -1.62
N PHE A 132 -6.05 -12.04 -1.98
CA PHE A 132 -5.68 -12.43 -3.33
C PHE A 132 -6.62 -13.47 -3.93
N ASN A 133 -6.85 -13.37 -5.24
CA ASN A 133 -7.52 -14.43 -5.98
C ASN A 133 -6.56 -15.60 -6.23
N ARG A 134 -6.93 -16.80 -5.77
CA ARG A 134 -6.11 -18.03 -5.85
C ARG A 134 -5.65 -18.34 -7.27
N THR A 135 -6.55 -18.27 -8.25
CA THR A 135 -6.23 -18.60 -9.66
C THR A 135 -5.22 -17.60 -10.24
N VAL A 136 -5.42 -16.31 -9.96
CA VAL A 136 -4.51 -15.26 -10.41
C VAL A 136 -3.14 -15.41 -9.75
N THR A 137 -3.11 -15.72 -8.45
CA THR A 137 -1.86 -15.92 -7.71
C THR A 137 -1.07 -17.13 -8.24
N ARG A 138 -1.73 -18.27 -8.52
CA ARG A 138 -1.07 -19.43 -9.12
C ARG A 138 -0.48 -19.12 -10.49
N ARG A 139 -1.21 -18.40 -11.33
CA ARG A 139 -0.70 -17.94 -12.64
C ARG A 139 0.50 -17.03 -12.50
N ASN A 140 0.46 -16.09 -11.55
CA ASN A 140 1.58 -15.18 -11.29
C ASN A 140 2.81 -15.95 -10.80
N TYR A 141 2.61 -16.91 -9.87
CA TYR A 141 3.69 -17.77 -9.40
C TYR A 141 4.34 -18.53 -10.56
N SER A 142 3.54 -19.18 -11.42
CA SER A 142 4.05 -19.88 -12.60
C SER A 142 4.83 -18.95 -13.53
N ASN A 143 4.26 -17.79 -13.83
CA ASN A 143 4.87 -16.87 -14.81
C ASN A 143 6.18 -16.26 -14.35
N TRP A 144 6.36 -16.03 -13.05
CA TRP A 144 7.47 -15.23 -12.54
C TRP A 144 8.46 -16.01 -11.68
N ILE A 145 7.99 -16.99 -10.93
CA ILE A 145 8.87 -17.76 -10.04
C ILE A 145 9.43 -18.98 -10.76
N GLU A 146 8.59 -19.73 -11.48
CA GLU A 146 9.06 -20.89 -12.23
C GLU A 146 9.83 -20.55 -13.48
N SER A 147 9.54 -19.39 -14.10
CA SER A 147 10.36 -18.87 -15.18
C SER A 147 11.78 -18.45 -14.72
N GLY A 148 12.00 -18.34 -13.41
CA GLY A 148 13.26 -17.87 -12.83
C GLY A 148 13.47 -16.36 -12.90
N GLU A 149 12.44 -15.58 -13.28
CA GLU A 149 12.52 -14.11 -13.30
C GLU A 149 12.70 -13.54 -11.88
N TYR A 150 12.04 -14.17 -10.90
CA TYR A 150 12.18 -13.85 -9.47
C TYR A 150 12.43 -15.13 -8.68
N GLY A 151 13.18 -15.01 -7.57
CA GLY A 151 13.42 -16.11 -6.64
C GLY A 151 12.26 -16.39 -5.71
N GLU A 152 11.53 -15.34 -5.31
CA GLU A 152 10.43 -15.41 -4.34
C GLU A 152 9.26 -14.51 -4.76
N LEU A 153 8.02 -14.92 -4.37
CA LEU A 153 6.80 -14.14 -4.47
C LEU A 153 6.29 -13.84 -3.06
N HIS A 154 6.25 -12.57 -2.69
CA HIS A 154 5.72 -12.09 -1.43
C HIS A 154 4.33 -11.48 -1.63
N LEU A 155 3.37 -11.87 -0.81
CA LEU A 155 2.00 -11.36 -0.85
C LEU A 155 1.66 -10.67 0.46
N TYR A 156 1.25 -9.42 0.39
CA TYR A 156 0.91 -8.56 1.52
C TYR A 156 -0.57 -8.21 1.49
N SER A 157 -1.27 -8.37 2.63
CA SER A 157 -2.68 -8.01 2.75
C SER A 157 -3.03 -7.56 4.17
N TYR A 158 -4.21 -6.95 4.33
CA TYR A 158 -4.79 -6.64 5.63
C TYR A 158 -5.68 -7.78 6.18
N LEU A 159 -5.64 -8.94 5.54
CA LEU A 159 -6.26 -10.14 6.10
C LEU A 159 -5.64 -10.46 7.47
N SER A 160 -6.43 -10.99 8.37
CA SER A 160 -5.94 -11.51 9.65
C SER A 160 -4.91 -12.62 9.43
N THR A 161 -4.11 -12.89 10.45
CA THR A 161 -3.14 -14.00 10.40
C THR A 161 -3.82 -15.33 10.07
N THR A 162 -5.01 -15.59 10.63
CA THR A 162 -5.79 -16.80 10.36
C THR A 162 -6.19 -16.91 8.90
N GLU A 163 -6.81 -15.86 8.33
CA GLU A 163 -7.21 -15.84 6.92
C GLU A 163 -6.00 -15.96 5.97
N THR A 164 -4.88 -15.33 6.33
CA THR A 164 -3.63 -15.44 5.58
C THR A 164 -3.09 -16.87 5.59
N MET A 165 -3.13 -17.56 6.73
CA MET A 165 -2.74 -18.97 6.84
C MET A 165 -3.68 -19.88 6.04
N GLU A 166 -5.00 -19.67 6.14
CA GLU A 166 -5.99 -20.43 5.35
C GLU A 166 -5.74 -20.26 3.85
N PHE A 167 -5.51 -19.03 3.39
CA PHE A 167 -5.15 -18.79 2.00
C PHE A 167 -3.87 -19.53 1.60
N GLY A 168 -2.84 -19.52 2.46
CA GLY A 168 -1.60 -20.27 2.24
C GLY A 168 -1.83 -21.75 2.08
N MET A 169 -2.63 -22.36 2.96
CA MET A 169 -3.01 -23.77 2.87
C MET A 169 -3.74 -24.08 1.57
N LEU A 170 -4.66 -23.21 1.13
CA LEU A 170 -5.36 -23.34 -0.14
C LEU A 170 -4.43 -23.22 -1.36
N MET A 171 -3.36 -22.42 -1.24
CA MET A 171 -2.35 -22.29 -2.29
C MET A 171 -1.49 -23.56 -2.41
N LEU A 172 -1.07 -24.13 -1.29
CA LEU A 172 -0.23 -25.34 -1.27
C LEU A 172 -1.01 -26.60 -1.66
N HIS A 173 -2.27 -26.71 -1.23
CA HIS A 173 -3.10 -27.90 -1.48
C HIS A 173 -4.04 -27.69 -2.67
N SER A 174 -3.72 -28.26 -3.82
CA SER A 174 -4.63 -28.26 -4.97
C SER A 174 -5.34 -29.62 -5.07
N LYS A 175 -6.67 -29.58 -5.25
CA LYS A 175 -7.45 -30.79 -5.58
C LYS A 175 -7.21 -31.26 -7.03
N ASN A 176 -6.62 -30.41 -7.87
CA ASN A 176 -6.29 -30.76 -9.25
C ASN A 176 -4.89 -31.39 -9.28
N PRO A 177 -4.73 -32.68 -9.63
CA PRO A 177 -3.44 -33.34 -9.71
C PRO A 177 -2.49 -32.74 -10.75
N ASN A 178 -3.04 -32.03 -11.74
CA ASN A 178 -2.27 -31.31 -12.76
C ASN A 178 -1.97 -29.86 -12.39
N ALA A 179 -2.37 -29.43 -11.18
CA ALA A 179 -2.03 -28.07 -10.75
C ALA A 179 -0.56 -28.01 -10.39
N LEU A 180 0.05 -26.91 -10.80
CA LEU A 180 1.40 -26.57 -10.44
C LEU A 180 1.64 -26.71 -8.94
N ALA A 181 2.66 -27.47 -8.55
CA ALA A 181 3.13 -27.54 -7.17
C ALA A 181 3.77 -26.18 -6.80
N ILE A 182 3.33 -25.60 -5.70
CA ILE A 182 3.93 -24.37 -5.18
C ILE A 182 4.95 -24.74 -4.12
N ASP A 183 6.17 -24.26 -4.30
CA ASP A 183 7.22 -24.38 -3.30
C ASP A 183 6.92 -23.38 -2.15
N PRO A 184 6.65 -23.87 -0.93
CA PRO A 184 6.35 -22.99 0.21
C PRO A 184 7.52 -22.08 0.60
N ALA A 185 8.75 -22.44 0.25
CA ALA A 185 9.92 -21.59 0.50
C ALA A 185 9.98 -20.38 -0.44
N LYS A 186 9.25 -20.41 -1.55
CA LYS A 186 9.23 -19.34 -2.57
C LYS A 186 7.94 -18.51 -2.58
N LEU A 187 6.94 -18.88 -1.78
CA LEU A 187 5.69 -18.12 -1.65
C LEU A 187 5.51 -17.70 -0.19
N LEU A 188 5.77 -16.44 0.10
CA LEU A 188 5.64 -15.89 1.45
C LEU A 188 4.39 -15.01 1.55
N LEU A 189 3.69 -15.12 2.66
CA LEU A 189 2.43 -14.42 2.92
C LEU A 189 2.56 -13.56 4.18
N TYR A 190 2.14 -12.31 4.07
CA TYR A 190 2.25 -11.33 5.16
C TYR A 190 0.89 -10.72 5.47
N SER A 191 0.50 -10.79 6.75
CA SER A 191 -0.62 -10.04 7.32
C SER A 191 -0.09 -8.70 7.81
N LEU A 192 -0.55 -7.61 7.23
CA LEU A 192 -0.20 -6.25 7.65
C LEU A 192 -1.32 -5.67 8.52
N LYS A 193 -0.95 -4.73 9.38
CA LYS A 193 -1.90 -3.80 10.00
C LYS A 193 -1.91 -2.51 9.18
N PRO A 194 -3.11 -1.95 8.85
CA PRO A 194 -3.20 -0.64 8.23
C PRO A 194 -2.47 0.42 9.05
N TRP A 195 -1.80 1.36 8.39
CA TRP A 195 -0.97 2.37 9.06
C TRP A 195 -1.66 3.06 10.27
N PRO A 196 -2.95 3.46 10.21
CA PRO A 196 -3.62 4.06 11.36
C PRO A 196 -3.76 3.15 12.58
N GLU A 197 -3.82 1.84 12.37
CA GLU A 197 -3.86 0.86 13.48
C GLU A 197 -2.47 0.59 14.03
N ALA A 198 -1.48 0.46 13.14
CA ALA A 198 -0.10 0.22 13.53
C ALA A 198 0.52 1.37 14.34
N HIS A 199 0.03 2.61 14.10
CA HIS A 199 0.53 3.83 14.75
C HIS A 199 -0.47 4.45 15.74
N ARG A 200 -1.55 3.72 16.08
CA ARG A 200 -2.43 4.15 17.17
C ARG A 200 -1.62 4.07 18.46
N ALA A 201 -1.29 5.23 19.04
CA ALA A 201 -0.69 5.28 20.36
C ALA A 201 -1.54 4.41 21.30
N GLU A 202 -0.90 3.48 22.00
CA GLU A 202 -1.53 2.78 23.11
C GLU A 202 -2.04 3.89 24.05
N THR A 203 -3.34 4.11 24.10
CA THR A 203 -3.92 5.05 25.04
C THR A 203 -3.61 4.48 26.44
N PRO A 204 -2.79 5.15 27.27
CA PRO A 204 -2.51 4.64 28.59
C PRO A 204 -3.81 4.63 29.36
N GLY A 205 -4.30 3.41 29.70
CA GLY A 205 -5.26 3.18 30.75
C GLY A 205 -6.59 3.94 30.62
N ALA A 206 -7.56 3.34 29.94
CA ALA A 206 -8.94 3.52 30.39
C ALA A 206 -9.01 2.93 31.80
N ASP A 207 -8.98 3.82 32.77
CA ASP A 207 -9.03 3.58 34.20
C ASP A 207 -10.20 2.64 34.52
N THR A 208 -9.88 1.40 34.86
CA THR A 208 -10.82 0.50 35.51
C THR A 208 -10.96 0.99 36.92
N SER A 209 -11.79 2.02 37.10
CA SER A 209 -12.28 2.38 38.47
C SER A 209 -13.00 1.15 39.04
N PRO A 210 -12.56 0.59 40.17
CA PRO A 210 -13.32 -0.46 40.83
C PRO A 210 -14.63 0.14 41.31
N GLN A 211 -15.75 -0.44 40.86
CA GLN A 211 -17.05 -0.24 41.53
C GLN A 211 -16.87 -0.78 42.93
N LEU A 212 -16.92 0.13 43.94
CA LEU A 212 -17.09 -0.19 45.32
C LEU A 212 -18.57 -0.52 45.54
N ASP A 213 -18.81 -1.74 46.00
CA ASP A 213 -20.09 -2.20 46.59
C ASP A 213 -20.48 -1.40 47.84
#